data_365f9da3554fa022f3634a235f13492b
#
_entry.id   365f9da3554fa022f3634a235f13492b
#
_cell.length_a   1.000
_cell.length_b   1.000
_cell.length_c   1.000
_cell.angle_alpha   90.00
_cell.angle_beta   90.00
_cell.angle_gamma   90.00
#
_symmetry.space_group_name_H-M   'P 1'
#
loop_
_entity.id
_entity.type
_entity.pdbx_description
1 polymer ?
#
loop_
_entity_poly.entity_id
_entity_poly.type
_entity_poly.pdbx_seq_one_letter_code
_entity_poly.pdbx_strand_id
1 'polypeptide(L)'
;MRVRRVGAVAGWAASVALLAGSVLASPAASAEGPSALTVPLRVASYNIHAGAGADGRFDLARTATAISDLDADVVGLQEVDVRWGARSQWLDTARELADRLDMRVYFGPIYSLDPPAGSDARREYGVAVLSRWRIVAAENHDLTRLSTVVPDPTPAPAPGFPEVVVDKKGALVHVYTTHLDYRADPSVRRTQVDETLDILADDAGAARVLVGDFNAPPEAPELAPLWSVLTDAWAAAPGTGSGLTYPTDPPTKRIDYVTVSSEVRVVASHVIDTDASDHLPVVADLLVRRGNVKGDS
;
A
#
# COMPACT_ATOMS: atom_id res chain seq x y z
N MET A 1 -50.07 -66.50 -54.27
CA MET A 1 -51.00 -67.42 -53.64
C MET A 1 -51.39 -66.84 -52.28
N ARG A 2 -52.61 -66.39 -52.18
CA ARG A 2 -53.61 -66.45 -51.05
C ARG A 2 -52.99 -66.22 -49.64
N VAL A 3 -53.51 -65.45 -48.67
CA VAL A 3 -54.96 -65.12 -48.38
C VAL A 3 -54.89 -63.92 -47.37
N ARG A 4 -55.93 -63.13 -47.46
CA ARG A 4 -56.42 -62.09 -46.54
C ARG A 4 -56.62 -62.57 -45.10
N ARG A 5 -56.50 -61.73 -44.11
CA ARG A 5 -57.62 -61.46 -43.19
C ARG A 5 -57.40 -60.13 -42.39
N VAL A 6 -58.49 -59.52 -42.25
CA VAL A 6 -58.93 -58.29 -41.58
C VAL A 6 -59.00 -58.52 -40.07
N GLY A 7 -58.80 -57.52 -39.29
CA GLY A 7 -59.19 -57.54 -37.87
C GLY A 7 -58.85 -56.31 -37.06
N ALA A 8 -59.84 -55.49 -36.89
CA ALA A 8 -60.27 -54.74 -35.72
C ALA A 8 -59.41 -53.59 -35.14
N VAL A 9 -60.05 -52.45 -35.20
CA VAL A 9 -59.82 -51.19 -34.52
C VAL A 9 -60.02 -51.32 -33.00
N ALA A 10 -59.09 -50.85 -32.18
CA ALA A 10 -59.37 -50.48 -30.81
C ALA A 10 -58.63 -49.17 -30.54
N GLY A 11 -59.40 -48.09 -30.36
CA GLY A 11 -58.85 -46.77 -30.02
C GLY A 11 -58.38 -46.72 -28.55
N TRP A 12 -57.26 -46.16 -28.36
CA TRP A 12 -56.84 -45.76 -27.06
C TRP A 12 -56.56 -44.25 -27.10
N ALA A 13 -57.31 -43.50 -26.28
CA ALA A 13 -57.10 -42.09 -26.02
C ALA A 13 -55.84 -41.91 -25.20
N ALA A 14 -54.85 -41.28 -25.76
CA ALA A 14 -53.67 -40.89 -25.03
C ALA A 14 -53.88 -39.51 -24.40
N SER A 15 -54.02 -39.48 -23.07
CA SER A 15 -53.99 -38.23 -22.27
C SER A 15 -52.64 -37.66 -22.29
N VAL A 16 -52.43 -36.47 -22.88
CA VAL A 16 -51.23 -35.68 -22.83
C VAL A 16 -51.20 -34.92 -21.48
N ALA A 17 -50.38 -35.36 -20.53
CA ALA A 17 -50.09 -34.63 -19.32
C ALA A 17 -49.06 -33.56 -19.66
N LEU A 18 -49.47 -32.28 -19.65
CA LEU A 18 -48.53 -31.14 -19.66
C LEU A 18 -47.82 -31.09 -18.30
N LEU A 19 -46.57 -31.48 -18.27
CA LEU A 19 -45.64 -31.17 -17.20
C LEU A 19 -45.20 -29.69 -17.34
N ALA A 20 -45.82 -28.80 -16.54
CA ALA A 20 -45.35 -27.45 -16.35
C ALA A 20 -44.02 -27.51 -15.56
N GLY A 21 -42.92 -27.45 -16.26
CA GLY A 21 -41.56 -27.28 -15.65
C GLY A 21 -41.46 -25.89 -15.07
N SER A 22 -41.57 -25.78 -13.75
CA SER A 22 -41.19 -24.56 -13.02
C SER A 22 -39.70 -24.37 -13.12
N VAL A 23 -39.22 -23.45 -13.96
CA VAL A 23 -37.86 -22.96 -13.99
C VAL A 23 -37.70 -22.12 -12.72
N LEU A 24 -37.08 -22.67 -11.70
CA LEU A 24 -36.59 -21.92 -10.57
C LEU A 24 -35.46 -21.03 -11.08
N ALA A 25 -35.76 -19.76 -11.33
CA ALA A 25 -34.75 -18.73 -11.55
C ALA A 25 -33.93 -18.62 -10.25
N SER A 26 -32.69 -19.04 -10.29
CA SER A 26 -31.72 -18.71 -9.24
C SER A 26 -31.64 -17.19 -9.14
N PRO A 27 -31.73 -16.61 -7.93
CA PRO A 27 -31.50 -15.18 -7.79
C PRO A 27 -30.08 -14.90 -8.26
N ALA A 28 -29.94 -14.07 -9.29
CA ALA A 28 -28.65 -13.49 -9.65
C ALA A 28 -28.09 -12.80 -8.39
N ALA A 29 -26.91 -13.23 -7.95
CA ALA A 29 -26.19 -12.53 -6.91
C ALA A 29 -26.00 -11.09 -7.39
N SER A 30 -26.76 -10.17 -6.82
CA SER A 30 -26.59 -8.75 -7.03
C SER A 30 -25.15 -8.43 -6.59
N ALA A 31 -24.30 -8.03 -7.54
CA ALA A 31 -23.04 -7.41 -7.21
C ALA A 31 -23.39 -6.18 -6.35
N GLU A 32 -23.17 -6.27 -5.04
CA GLU A 32 -23.33 -5.12 -4.15
C GLU A 32 -22.38 -4.04 -4.67
N GLY A 33 -22.97 -2.99 -5.25
CA GLY A 33 -22.25 -1.76 -5.51
C GLY A 33 -21.65 -1.23 -4.21
N PRO A 34 -20.66 -0.32 -4.24
CA PRO A 34 -20.03 0.20 -3.05
C PRO A 34 -21.12 0.69 -2.08
N SER A 35 -21.26 -0.03 -0.96
CA SER A 35 -22.20 0.31 0.10
C SER A 35 -21.97 1.77 0.55
N ALA A 36 -23.03 2.49 0.87
CA ALA A 36 -22.94 3.84 1.47
C ALA A 36 -22.05 3.89 2.73
N LEU A 37 -21.70 2.72 3.28
CA LEU A 37 -20.84 2.53 4.45
C LEU A 37 -19.34 2.38 4.11
N THR A 38 -18.95 2.35 2.83
CA THR A 38 -17.55 2.24 2.41
C THR A 38 -17.10 3.46 1.62
N VAL A 39 -15.80 3.75 1.70
CA VAL A 39 -15.13 4.86 1.00
C VAL A 39 -13.99 4.26 0.18
N PRO A 40 -13.87 4.59 -1.12
CA PRO A 40 -12.68 4.24 -1.88
C PRO A 40 -11.49 5.03 -1.33
N LEU A 41 -10.33 4.39 -1.25
CA LEU A 41 -9.06 4.98 -0.82
C LEU A 41 -7.96 4.46 -1.74
N ARG A 42 -7.23 5.36 -2.39
CA ARG A 42 -6.08 5.02 -3.22
C ARG A 42 -4.81 5.35 -2.46
N VAL A 43 -3.97 4.32 -2.23
CA VAL A 43 -2.74 4.45 -1.44
C VAL A 43 -1.55 4.02 -2.30
N ALA A 44 -0.43 4.73 -2.15
CA ALA A 44 0.81 4.39 -2.83
C ALA A 44 1.97 4.26 -1.85
N SER A 45 2.96 3.44 -2.23
CA SER A 45 4.32 3.39 -1.68
C SER A 45 5.31 3.82 -2.75
N TYR A 46 6.23 4.71 -2.42
CA TYR A 46 7.24 5.16 -3.36
C TYR A 46 8.55 5.54 -2.67
N ASN A 47 9.60 4.76 -2.90
CA ASN A 47 10.97 5.17 -2.57
C ASN A 47 11.43 6.18 -3.63
N ILE A 48 11.71 7.42 -3.21
CA ILE A 48 12.01 8.54 -4.10
C ILE A 48 13.50 8.80 -4.31
N HIS A 49 14.37 7.94 -3.79
CA HIS A 49 15.83 8.04 -3.95
C HIS A 49 16.36 9.48 -3.68
N ALA A 50 15.93 10.08 -2.59
CA ALA A 50 16.24 11.47 -2.23
C ALA A 50 15.90 12.52 -3.31
N GLY A 51 14.95 12.21 -4.21
CA GLY A 51 14.57 13.06 -5.35
C GLY A 51 15.47 12.92 -6.58
N ALA A 52 16.32 11.89 -6.61
CA ALA A 52 17.12 11.57 -7.78
C ALA A 52 16.41 10.52 -8.65
N GLY A 53 16.37 10.75 -9.95
CA GLY A 53 15.82 9.78 -10.89
C GLY A 53 16.74 8.61 -11.17
N ALA A 54 16.31 7.69 -12.04
CA ALA A 54 17.09 6.56 -12.53
C ALA A 54 18.43 6.97 -13.16
N ASP A 55 18.51 8.21 -13.65
CA ASP A 55 19.73 8.84 -14.17
C ASP A 55 20.69 9.39 -13.08
N GLY A 56 20.36 9.22 -11.79
CA GLY A 56 21.09 9.72 -10.65
C GLY A 56 21.05 11.24 -10.47
N ARG A 57 20.20 11.96 -11.23
CA ARG A 57 20.11 13.42 -11.16
C ARG A 57 18.95 13.86 -10.30
N PHE A 58 19.23 14.73 -9.33
CA PHE A 58 18.21 15.34 -8.48
C PHE A 58 17.28 16.23 -9.33
N ASP A 59 15.98 15.92 -9.30
CA ASP A 59 14.93 16.71 -9.95
C ASP A 59 13.60 16.53 -9.19
N LEU A 60 13.38 17.41 -8.21
CA LEU A 60 12.20 17.34 -7.36
C LEU A 60 10.89 17.65 -8.13
N ALA A 61 10.97 18.38 -9.26
CA ALA A 61 9.80 18.62 -10.10
C ALA A 61 9.36 17.32 -10.82
N ARG A 62 10.32 16.54 -11.31
CA ARG A 62 10.09 15.20 -11.87
C ARG A 62 9.48 14.27 -10.85
N THR A 63 10.04 14.23 -9.61
CA THR A 63 9.48 13.43 -8.51
C THR A 63 8.05 13.85 -8.17
N ALA A 64 7.77 15.16 -8.08
CA ALA A 64 6.42 15.66 -7.82
C ALA A 64 5.43 15.28 -8.93
N THR A 65 5.85 15.33 -10.21
CA THR A 65 5.03 14.90 -11.34
C THR A 65 4.71 13.40 -11.23
N ALA A 66 5.72 12.56 -10.99
CA ALA A 66 5.51 11.12 -10.81
C ALA A 66 4.53 10.82 -9.67
N ILE A 67 4.64 11.51 -8.52
CA ILE A 67 3.69 11.34 -7.40
C ILE A 67 2.27 11.81 -7.80
N SER A 68 2.16 12.94 -8.51
CA SER A 68 0.86 13.44 -9.01
C SER A 68 0.16 12.44 -9.91
N ASP A 69 0.90 11.78 -10.80
CA ASP A 69 0.39 10.81 -11.77
C ASP A 69 -0.12 9.53 -11.12
N LEU A 70 0.26 9.23 -9.86
CA LEU A 70 -0.31 8.12 -9.09
C LEU A 70 -1.79 8.36 -8.77
N ASP A 71 -2.26 9.59 -8.77
CA ASP A 71 -3.59 10.03 -8.32
C ASP A 71 -3.99 9.43 -6.96
N ALA A 72 -3.02 9.28 -6.07
CA ALA A 72 -3.22 8.66 -4.78
C ALA A 72 -3.79 9.66 -3.74
N ASP A 73 -4.62 9.16 -2.85
CA ASP A 73 -5.13 9.89 -1.67
C ASP A 73 -4.05 10.04 -0.60
N VAL A 74 -3.24 9.00 -0.45
CA VAL A 74 -2.15 8.91 0.54
C VAL A 74 -0.94 8.25 -0.12
N VAL A 75 0.24 8.81 0.13
CA VAL A 75 1.52 8.28 -0.40
C VAL A 75 2.51 8.15 0.75
N GLY A 76 3.01 6.94 0.99
CA GLY A 76 4.18 6.72 1.84
C GLY A 76 5.45 6.85 1.00
N LEU A 77 6.34 7.72 1.45
CA LEU A 77 7.61 8.00 0.78
C LEU A 77 8.78 7.46 1.60
N GLN A 78 9.74 6.84 0.94
CA GLN A 78 11.00 6.42 1.53
C GLN A 78 12.15 7.24 0.94
N GLU A 79 13.27 7.27 1.63
CA GLU A 79 14.47 8.05 1.28
C GLU A 79 14.23 9.56 1.12
N VAL A 80 13.55 10.14 2.10
CA VAL A 80 13.22 11.56 2.09
C VAL A 80 14.31 12.36 2.82
N ASP A 81 14.96 13.27 2.09
CA ASP A 81 15.93 14.21 2.63
C ASP A 81 15.23 15.49 3.13
N VAL A 82 15.58 15.92 4.34
CA VAL A 82 15.22 17.24 4.86
C VAL A 82 16.50 17.97 5.24
N ARG A 83 16.91 18.91 4.43
CA ARG A 83 18.17 19.67 4.57
C ARG A 83 19.39 18.75 4.75
N TRP A 84 19.32 17.53 4.20
CA TRP A 84 20.31 16.49 4.44
C TRP A 84 21.68 16.83 3.91
N GLY A 85 21.77 17.36 2.69
CA GLY A 85 23.03 17.67 2.05
C GLY A 85 22.91 18.20 0.63
N ALA A 86 24.06 18.33 -0.02
CA ALA A 86 24.15 18.85 -1.39
C ALA A 86 23.41 17.99 -2.42
N ARG A 87 23.29 16.67 -2.18
CA ARG A 87 22.61 15.76 -3.11
C ARG A 87 21.15 16.15 -3.36
N SER A 88 20.49 16.70 -2.35
CA SER A 88 19.11 17.18 -2.39
C SER A 88 19.05 18.72 -2.31
N GLN A 89 20.15 19.41 -2.66
CA GLN A 89 20.27 20.89 -2.67
C GLN A 89 19.89 21.52 -1.32
N TRP A 90 20.07 20.82 -0.20
CA TRP A 90 19.72 21.27 1.14
C TRP A 90 18.23 21.61 1.31
N LEU A 91 17.36 21.14 0.41
CA LEU A 91 15.93 21.39 0.48
C LEU A 91 15.27 20.57 1.61
N ASP A 92 14.16 21.08 2.10
CA ASP A 92 13.16 20.32 2.83
C ASP A 92 12.26 19.61 1.82
N THR A 93 12.71 18.47 1.30
CA THR A 93 12.04 17.81 0.17
C THR A 93 10.64 17.30 0.56
N ALA A 94 10.43 16.94 1.82
CA ALA A 94 9.10 16.55 2.31
C ALA A 94 8.09 17.70 2.18
N ARG A 95 8.48 18.89 2.64
CA ARG A 95 7.65 20.10 2.60
C ARG A 95 7.46 20.60 1.18
N GLU A 96 8.53 20.63 0.39
CA GLU A 96 8.48 21.06 -1.00
C GLU A 96 7.55 20.19 -1.86
N LEU A 97 7.57 18.86 -1.66
CA LEU A 97 6.65 17.96 -2.33
C LEU A 97 5.20 18.19 -1.89
N ALA A 98 4.96 18.34 -0.60
CA ALA A 98 3.63 18.61 -0.06
C ALA A 98 3.04 19.92 -0.62
N ASP A 99 3.83 20.98 -0.65
CA ASP A 99 3.41 22.29 -1.14
C ASP A 99 3.13 22.25 -2.67
N ARG A 100 3.95 21.54 -3.46
CA ARG A 100 3.74 21.37 -4.93
C ARG A 100 2.49 20.55 -5.28
N LEU A 101 2.13 19.60 -4.41
CA LEU A 101 1.04 18.65 -4.63
C LEU A 101 -0.26 19.05 -3.95
N ASP A 102 -0.27 20.16 -3.19
CA ASP A 102 -1.39 20.58 -2.32
C ASP A 102 -1.81 19.44 -1.37
N MET A 103 -0.82 18.79 -0.76
CA MET A 103 -1.02 17.70 0.18
C MET A 103 -0.51 18.07 1.57
N ARG A 104 -1.05 17.44 2.60
CA ARG A 104 -0.51 17.45 3.95
C ARG A 104 0.67 16.50 4.06
N VAL A 105 1.61 16.79 4.94
CA VAL A 105 2.78 15.95 5.15
C VAL A 105 3.00 15.68 6.63
N TYR A 106 3.37 14.44 6.95
CA TYR A 106 4.04 14.08 8.19
C TYR A 106 5.37 13.43 7.84
N PHE A 107 6.46 13.99 8.35
CA PHE A 107 7.82 13.47 8.14
C PHE A 107 8.29 12.74 9.40
N GLY A 108 8.73 11.49 9.24
CA GLY A 108 9.30 10.65 10.27
C GLY A 108 10.81 10.52 10.06
N PRO A 109 11.65 11.34 10.77
CA PRO A 109 13.10 11.22 10.66
C PRO A 109 13.57 9.86 11.19
N ILE A 110 14.49 9.23 10.44
CA ILE A 110 15.33 8.11 10.88
C ILE A 110 16.61 8.67 11.47
N TYR A 111 17.20 9.67 10.81
CA TYR A 111 18.37 10.38 11.27
C TYR A 111 18.06 11.86 11.45
N SER A 112 18.59 12.43 12.52
CA SER A 112 18.57 13.87 12.78
C SER A 112 19.94 14.28 13.29
N LEU A 113 20.73 14.90 12.40
CA LEU A 113 22.10 15.31 12.63
C LEU A 113 22.19 16.82 12.92
N ASP A 114 23.27 17.24 13.54
CA ASP A 114 23.50 18.63 13.81
C ASP A 114 23.57 19.48 12.53
N PRO A 115 23.15 20.74 12.60
CA PRO A 115 23.24 21.66 11.48
C PRO A 115 24.67 21.80 10.98
N PRO A 116 24.87 22.07 9.69
CA PRO A 116 26.18 22.48 9.20
C PRO A 116 26.54 23.86 9.75
N ALA A 117 27.84 24.19 9.75
CA ALA A 117 28.31 25.50 10.20
C ALA A 117 27.56 26.66 9.50
N GLY A 118 27.06 27.60 10.28
CA GLY A 118 26.28 28.74 9.76
C GLY A 118 24.81 28.51 9.51
N SER A 119 24.26 27.38 9.95
CA SER A 119 22.83 27.07 9.89
C SER A 119 22.32 26.59 11.25
N ASP A 120 21.07 26.90 11.58
CA ASP A 120 20.37 26.40 12.78
C ASP A 120 19.46 25.19 12.46
N ALA A 121 19.28 24.86 11.18
CA ALA A 121 18.37 23.79 10.74
C ALA A 121 19.08 22.44 10.73
N ARG A 122 18.48 21.47 11.42
CA ARG A 122 18.96 20.08 11.46
C ARG A 122 18.95 19.44 10.08
N ARG A 123 19.86 18.49 9.90
CA ARG A 123 19.96 17.65 8.72
C ARG A 123 19.25 16.36 9.01
N GLU A 124 18.18 16.07 8.28
CA GLU A 124 17.36 14.91 8.57
C GLU A 124 17.14 14.06 7.33
N TYR A 125 17.05 12.76 7.55
CA TYR A 125 16.75 11.74 6.55
C TYR A 125 15.76 10.75 7.13
N GLY A 126 14.76 10.37 6.34
CA GLY A 126 13.75 9.46 6.85
C GLY A 126 12.72 9.08 5.80
N VAL A 127 11.51 8.93 6.29
CA VAL A 127 10.33 8.58 5.51
C VAL A 127 9.22 9.62 5.74
N ALA A 128 8.26 9.71 4.82
CA ALA A 128 7.17 10.67 4.96
C ALA A 128 5.84 10.07 4.52
N VAL A 129 4.74 10.63 5.03
CA VAL A 129 3.40 10.37 4.51
C VAL A 129 2.82 11.66 3.96
N LEU A 130 2.48 11.65 2.68
CA LEU A 130 1.69 12.70 2.04
C LEU A 130 0.21 12.29 2.05
N SER A 131 -0.69 13.24 2.32
CA SER A 131 -2.13 12.98 2.32
C SER A 131 -2.93 14.15 1.75
N ARG A 132 -3.84 13.86 0.80
CA ARG A 132 -4.86 14.82 0.34
C ARG A 132 -5.92 15.08 1.42
N TRP A 133 -6.02 14.17 2.39
CA TRP A 133 -7.02 14.20 3.45
C TRP A 133 -6.41 14.68 4.77
N ARG A 134 -7.28 14.99 5.71
CA ARG A 134 -6.86 15.46 7.03
C ARG A 134 -6.12 14.35 7.79
N ILE A 135 -4.92 14.63 8.25
CA ILE A 135 -4.21 13.85 9.25
C ILE A 135 -4.72 14.29 10.61
N VAL A 136 -5.33 13.38 11.36
CA VAL A 136 -5.97 13.65 12.66
C VAL A 136 -5.11 13.26 13.84
N ALA A 137 -4.19 12.33 13.64
CA ALA A 137 -3.15 11.93 14.59
C ALA A 137 -1.90 11.52 13.83
N ALA A 138 -0.73 11.63 14.46
CA ALA A 138 0.53 11.16 13.90
C ALA A 138 1.52 10.85 15.02
N GLU A 139 2.30 9.80 14.84
CA GLU A 139 3.38 9.35 15.72
C GLU A 139 4.56 8.82 14.90
N ASN A 140 5.78 8.93 15.43
CA ASN A 140 6.96 8.34 14.80
C ASN A 140 7.57 7.32 15.75
N HIS A 141 7.22 6.05 15.55
CA HIS A 141 7.66 4.94 16.38
C HIS A 141 9.12 4.59 16.13
N ASP A 142 9.73 3.96 17.12
CA ASP A 142 11.07 3.40 17.01
C ASP A 142 11.03 1.98 16.46
N LEU A 143 12.00 1.67 15.60
CA LEU A 143 12.35 0.30 15.23
C LEU A 143 13.85 0.09 15.46
N THR A 144 14.27 -1.15 15.73
CA THR A 144 15.69 -1.49 15.77
C THR A 144 16.34 -1.18 14.43
N ARG A 145 17.38 -0.35 14.43
CA ARG A 145 18.13 0.03 13.24
C ARG A 145 19.62 -0.19 13.42
N LEU A 146 20.28 -0.54 12.34
CA LEU A 146 21.73 -0.56 12.24
C LEU A 146 22.18 0.69 11.47
N SER A 147 22.66 1.70 12.18
CA SER A 147 22.94 3.02 11.60
C SER A 147 23.88 2.95 10.38
N THR A 148 23.65 3.85 9.43
CA THR A 148 24.52 4.06 8.25
C THR A 148 25.36 5.33 8.38
N VAL A 149 25.21 6.08 9.48
CA VAL A 149 25.87 7.38 9.68
C VAL A 149 26.88 7.40 10.82
N VAL A 150 26.97 6.33 11.60
CA VAL A 150 28.00 6.19 12.65
C VAL A 150 28.99 5.06 12.31
N PRO A 151 30.26 5.18 12.68
CA PRO A 151 31.22 4.08 12.54
C PRO A 151 30.87 2.92 13.45
N ASP A 152 31.07 1.68 12.99
CA ASP A 152 30.90 0.43 13.74
C ASP A 152 29.58 0.37 14.55
N PRO A 153 28.42 0.53 13.87
CA PRO A 153 27.14 0.60 14.54
C PRO A 153 26.74 -0.75 15.12
N THR A 154 26.02 -0.72 16.22
CA THR A 154 25.26 -1.87 16.74
C THR A 154 23.77 -1.63 16.55
N PRO A 155 22.95 -2.69 16.35
CA PRO A 155 21.52 -2.53 16.29
C PRO A 155 20.98 -1.87 17.58
N ALA A 156 20.17 -0.83 17.41
CA ALA A 156 19.56 -0.10 18.52
C ALA A 156 18.22 0.52 18.08
N PRO A 157 17.25 0.70 19.01
CA PRO A 157 16.02 1.43 18.72
C PRO A 157 16.31 2.84 18.22
N ALA A 158 15.65 3.24 17.15
CA ALA A 158 15.73 4.57 16.57
C ALA A 158 14.44 4.87 15.79
N PRO A 159 14.02 6.15 15.73
CA PRO A 159 12.79 6.58 15.07
C PRO A 159 12.80 6.28 13.57
N GLY A 160 11.68 6.55 12.91
CA GLY A 160 11.52 6.46 11.46
C GLY A 160 10.53 5.37 11.00
N PHE A 161 9.56 5.06 11.86
CA PHE A 161 8.39 4.29 11.51
C PHE A 161 7.13 5.10 11.81
N PRO A 162 6.83 6.11 10.97
CA PRO A 162 5.67 6.96 11.18
C PRO A 162 4.37 6.22 10.93
N GLU A 163 3.44 6.49 11.84
CA GLU A 163 2.01 6.24 11.73
C GLU A 163 1.29 7.58 11.57
N VAL A 164 0.31 7.64 10.67
CA VAL A 164 -0.66 8.73 10.60
C VAL A 164 -2.07 8.16 10.55
N VAL A 165 -3.00 8.82 11.24
CA VAL A 165 -4.43 8.53 11.11
C VAL A 165 -5.04 9.52 10.13
N VAL A 166 -5.52 9.02 9.00
CA VAL A 166 -6.14 9.82 7.94
C VAL A 166 -7.66 9.70 8.03
N ASP A 167 -8.35 10.84 8.04
CA ASP A 167 -9.81 10.91 7.98
C ASP A 167 -10.24 11.18 6.53
N LYS A 168 -10.72 10.14 5.84
CA LYS A 168 -11.34 10.27 4.53
C LYS A 168 -12.86 10.12 4.63
N LYS A 169 -13.57 11.25 4.68
CA LYS A 169 -15.05 11.27 4.68
C LYS A 169 -15.67 10.42 5.81
N GLY A 170 -15.06 10.43 6.99
CA GLY A 170 -15.49 9.68 8.17
C GLY A 170 -14.95 8.23 8.23
N ALA A 171 -14.12 7.82 7.31
CA ALA A 171 -13.32 6.60 7.44
C ALA A 171 -11.95 6.98 8.04
N LEU A 172 -11.67 6.49 9.25
CA LEU A 172 -10.36 6.63 9.89
C LEU A 172 -9.49 5.45 9.46
N VAL A 173 -8.31 5.77 8.92
CA VAL A 173 -7.36 4.77 8.44
C VAL A 173 -5.99 5.06 9.03
N HIS A 174 -5.42 4.09 9.71
CA HIS A 174 -4.04 4.11 10.19
C HIS A 174 -3.11 3.76 9.03
N VAL A 175 -2.26 4.68 8.63
CA VAL A 175 -1.30 4.49 7.55
C VAL A 175 0.10 4.57 8.13
N TYR A 176 0.83 3.47 7.99
CA TYR A 176 2.21 3.32 8.41
C TYR A 176 3.12 3.35 7.18
N THR A 177 4.30 3.95 7.29
CA THR A 177 5.33 3.83 6.25
C THR A 177 6.66 3.39 6.85
N THR A 178 7.33 2.47 6.17
CA THR A 178 8.61 1.92 6.61
C THR A 178 9.65 1.93 5.50
N HIS A 179 10.91 1.87 5.89
CA HIS A 179 12.05 1.50 5.05
C HIS A 179 12.89 0.55 5.88
N LEU A 180 12.75 -0.77 5.62
CA LEU A 180 13.42 -1.81 6.37
C LEU A 180 14.90 -1.89 6.00
N ASP A 181 15.70 -2.57 6.82
CA ASP A 181 17.13 -2.71 6.61
C ASP A 181 17.45 -3.40 5.27
N TYR A 182 18.33 -2.79 4.48
CA TYR A 182 18.68 -3.23 3.12
C TYR A 182 19.74 -4.33 3.05
N ARG A 183 20.41 -4.64 4.16
CA ARG A 183 21.55 -5.55 4.17
C ARG A 183 21.15 -6.99 3.83
N ALA A 184 22.11 -7.74 3.29
CA ALA A 184 21.91 -9.14 2.93
C ALA A 184 21.65 -10.03 4.17
N ASP A 185 22.25 -9.71 5.33
CA ASP A 185 21.91 -10.34 6.61
C ASP A 185 20.51 -9.86 7.07
N PRO A 186 19.51 -10.74 7.16
CA PRO A 186 18.15 -10.36 7.50
C PRO A 186 17.92 -10.16 9.02
N SER A 187 18.93 -10.25 9.85
CA SER A 187 18.77 -10.24 11.32
C SER A 187 18.08 -8.97 11.83
N VAL A 188 18.53 -7.81 11.37
CA VAL A 188 17.92 -6.51 11.72
C VAL A 188 16.50 -6.42 11.14
N ARG A 189 16.32 -6.80 9.88
CA ARG A 189 15.02 -6.78 9.21
C ARG A 189 13.98 -7.67 9.92
N ARG A 190 14.42 -8.85 10.42
CA ARG A 190 13.57 -9.74 11.23
C ARG A 190 13.10 -9.06 12.51
N THR A 191 14.01 -8.44 13.25
CA THR A 191 13.66 -7.68 14.46
C THR A 191 12.70 -6.54 14.14
N GLN A 192 12.94 -5.79 13.04
CA GLN A 192 12.05 -4.72 12.59
C GLN A 192 10.65 -5.24 12.24
N VAL A 193 10.53 -6.43 11.65
CA VAL A 193 9.22 -7.06 11.37
C VAL A 193 8.49 -7.41 12.66
N ASP A 194 9.17 -8.01 13.64
CA ASP A 194 8.57 -8.36 14.93
C ASP A 194 8.08 -7.09 15.66
N GLU A 195 8.91 -6.07 15.75
CA GLU A 195 8.54 -4.76 16.34
C GLU A 195 7.39 -4.06 15.58
N THR A 196 7.39 -4.14 14.24
CA THR A 196 6.28 -3.62 13.42
C THR A 196 4.96 -4.31 13.78
N LEU A 197 4.98 -5.64 13.97
CA LEU A 197 3.78 -6.38 14.35
C LEU A 197 3.28 -6.01 15.75
N ASP A 198 4.18 -5.77 16.69
CA ASP A 198 3.84 -5.31 18.05
C ASP A 198 3.16 -3.94 17.99
N ILE A 199 3.70 -2.98 17.23
CA ILE A 199 3.10 -1.65 17.04
C ILE A 199 1.73 -1.76 16.36
N LEU A 200 1.62 -2.55 15.29
CA LEU A 200 0.34 -2.77 14.60
C LEU A 200 -0.73 -3.41 15.51
N ALA A 201 -0.33 -4.17 16.52
CA ALA A 201 -1.27 -4.83 17.43
C ALA A 201 -2.03 -3.83 18.32
N ASP A 202 -1.45 -2.66 18.61
CA ASP A 202 -2.10 -1.60 19.39
C ASP A 202 -3.34 -1.05 18.68
N ASP A 203 -3.36 -1.11 17.34
CA ASP A 203 -4.48 -0.72 16.48
C ASP A 203 -5.30 -1.90 15.97
N ALA A 204 -5.32 -3.02 16.70
CA ALA A 204 -6.09 -4.19 16.30
C ALA A 204 -7.58 -3.86 16.13
N GLY A 205 -8.15 -4.25 14.98
CA GLY A 205 -9.54 -3.96 14.62
C GLY A 205 -9.77 -2.61 13.94
N ALA A 206 -8.74 -1.75 13.84
CA ALA A 206 -8.77 -0.56 13.00
C ALA A 206 -8.41 -0.91 11.54
N ALA A 207 -8.84 -0.06 10.60
CA ALA A 207 -8.38 -0.13 9.22
C ALA A 207 -6.92 0.32 9.15
N ARG A 208 -6.01 -0.61 8.86
CA ARG A 208 -4.55 -0.38 8.82
C ARG A 208 -4.01 -0.61 7.42
N VAL A 209 -3.13 0.26 6.98
CA VAL A 209 -2.38 0.16 5.74
C VAL A 209 -0.90 0.37 6.07
N LEU A 210 -0.05 -0.62 5.81
CA LEU A 210 1.39 -0.50 5.91
C LEU A 210 1.98 -0.46 4.49
N VAL A 211 2.73 0.58 4.21
CA VAL A 211 3.44 0.77 2.94
C VAL A 211 4.94 0.90 3.17
N GLY A 212 5.75 0.59 2.17
CA GLY A 212 7.19 0.81 2.28
C GLY A 212 8.04 0.00 1.32
N ASP A 213 9.31 0.32 1.34
CA ASP A 213 10.39 -0.50 0.83
C ASP A 213 10.81 -1.48 1.95
N PHE A 214 10.46 -2.76 1.76
CA PHE A 214 10.77 -3.80 2.73
C PHE A 214 12.16 -4.42 2.50
N ASN A 215 12.85 -4.02 1.43
CA ASN A 215 14.18 -4.51 1.06
C ASN A 215 14.30 -6.04 1.01
N ALA A 216 13.20 -6.72 0.78
CA ALA A 216 13.12 -8.17 0.69
C ALA A 216 11.98 -8.60 -0.24
N PRO A 217 12.13 -9.70 -0.99
CA PRO A 217 11.06 -10.24 -1.82
C PRO A 217 9.97 -10.91 -0.95
N PRO A 218 8.76 -11.13 -1.49
CA PRO A 218 7.61 -11.59 -0.69
C PRO A 218 7.79 -12.98 -0.06
N GLU A 219 8.62 -13.82 -0.65
CA GLU A 219 8.98 -15.15 -0.14
C GLU A 219 10.10 -15.14 0.91
N ALA A 220 10.66 -13.98 1.24
CA ALA A 220 11.70 -13.85 2.26
C ALA A 220 11.18 -14.33 3.64
N PRO A 221 11.88 -15.26 4.31
CA PRO A 221 11.38 -15.86 5.55
C PRO A 221 11.12 -14.83 6.67
N GLU A 222 11.90 -13.74 6.70
CA GLU A 222 11.74 -12.67 7.67
C GLU A 222 10.46 -11.85 7.48
N LEU A 223 9.87 -11.84 6.27
CA LEU A 223 8.59 -11.17 6.02
C LEU A 223 7.38 -12.07 6.30
N ALA A 224 7.56 -13.40 6.42
CA ALA A 224 6.46 -14.33 6.59
C ALA A 224 5.51 -14.00 7.77
N PRO A 225 5.99 -13.49 8.93
CA PRO A 225 5.09 -13.08 10.01
C PRO A 225 4.13 -11.94 9.62
N LEU A 226 4.54 -10.99 8.76
CA LEU A 226 3.67 -9.92 8.26
C LEU A 226 2.47 -10.48 7.49
N TRP A 227 2.68 -11.52 6.69
CA TRP A 227 1.64 -12.14 5.86
C TRP A 227 0.59 -12.89 6.67
N SER A 228 0.83 -13.15 7.96
CA SER A 228 -0.17 -13.70 8.87
C SER A 228 -1.15 -12.66 9.42
N VAL A 229 -0.79 -11.38 9.36
CA VAL A 229 -1.54 -10.24 9.93
C VAL A 229 -2.04 -9.30 8.84
N LEU A 230 -1.25 -9.12 7.78
CA LEU A 230 -1.52 -8.20 6.68
C LEU A 230 -1.66 -8.96 5.35
N THR A 231 -2.51 -8.44 4.49
CA THR A 231 -2.66 -8.90 3.11
C THR A 231 -1.85 -8.00 2.19
N ASP A 232 -0.95 -8.59 1.41
CA ASP A 232 -0.24 -7.92 0.33
C ASP A 232 -1.24 -7.59 -0.80
N ALA A 233 -1.38 -6.31 -1.12
CA ALA A 233 -2.34 -5.84 -2.10
C ALA A 233 -2.06 -6.38 -3.51
N TRP A 234 -0.78 -6.51 -3.88
CA TRP A 234 -0.41 -7.11 -5.17
C TRP A 234 -0.80 -8.59 -5.25
N ALA A 235 -0.54 -9.36 -4.19
CA ALA A 235 -0.92 -10.77 -4.15
C ALA A 235 -2.44 -10.98 -4.16
N ALA A 236 -3.20 -10.08 -3.52
CA ALA A 236 -4.66 -10.17 -3.42
C ALA A 236 -5.38 -9.77 -4.71
N ALA A 237 -4.90 -8.75 -5.41
CA ALA A 237 -5.50 -8.21 -6.63
C ALA A 237 -4.43 -7.67 -7.57
N PRO A 238 -3.67 -8.54 -8.22
CA PRO A 238 -2.56 -8.14 -9.07
C PRO A 238 -3.06 -7.38 -10.30
N GLY A 239 -2.32 -6.33 -10.65
CA GLY A 239 -2.45 -5.66 -11.93
C GLY A 239 -1.82 -6.48 -13.08
N THR A 240 -1.57 -5.82 -14.19
CA THR A 240 -0.80 -6.42 -15.30
C THR A 240 0.70 -6.37 -15.01
N GLY A 241 1.44 -7.38 -15.44
CA GLY A 241 2.89 -7.45 -15.29
C GLY A 241 3.34 -8.30 -14.11
N SER A 242 4.62 -8.15 -13.75
CA SER A 242 5.28 -8.98 -12.74
C SER A 242 5.20 -8.42 -11.32
N GLY A 243 4.77 -7.16 -11.16
CA GLY A 243 4.79 -6.47 -9.87
C GLY A 243 6.18 -6.06 -9.38
N LEU A 244 7.20 -6.20 -10.22
CA LEU A 244 8.57 -5.83 -9.87
C LEU A 244 8.71 -4.31 -9.75
N THR A 245 9.50 -3.86 -8.76
CA THR A 245 9.60 -2.44 -8.40
C THR A 245 11.02 -1.91 -8.43
N TYR A 246 12.04 -2.78 -8.43
CA TYR A 246 13.45 -2.38 -8.36
C TYR A 246 14.36 -3.28 -9.21
N PRO A 247 15.44 -2.77 -9.80
CA PRO A 247 15.59 -1.34 -10.14
C PRO A 247 14.53 -0.92 -11.16
N THR A 248 14.47 0.37 -11.46
CA THR A 248 13.47 0.90 -12.41
C THR A 248 13.61 0.31 -13.82
N ASP A 249 14.83 0.15 -14.34
CA ASP A 249 15.07 -0.33 -15.70
C ASP A 249 16.31 -1.26 -15.80
N PRO A 250 16.10 -2.58 -16.14
CA PRO A 250 14.83 -3.30 -16.08
C PRO A 250 14.53 -3.74 -14.63
N PRO A 251 13.26 -3.77 -14.21
CA PRO A 251 12.92 -4.22 -12.88
C PRO A 251 13.13 -5.72 -12.70
N THR A 252 13.78 -6.10 -11.58
CA THR A 252 14.15 -7.51 -11.30
C THR A 252 13.70 -7.99 -9.92
N LYS A 253 13.28 -7.06 -9.03
CA LYS A 253 12.87 -7.38 -7.66
C LYS A 253 11.54 -6.72 -7.34
N ARG A 254 10.73 -7.38 -6.52
CA ARG A 254 9.56 -6.80 -5.87
C ARG A 254 9.87 -6.63 -4.39
N ILE A 255 10.15 -5.42 -3.97
CA ILE A 255 10.59 -5.09 -2.61
C ILE A 255 9.78 -3.94 -2.00
N ASP A 256 8.95 -3.26 -2.79
CA ASP A 256 8.04 -2.22 -2.35
C ASP A 256 6.61 -2.77 -2.27
N TYR A 257 5.88 -2.37 -1.22
CA TYR A 257 4.59 -2.96 -0.90
C TYR A 257 3.56 -1.93 -0.47
N VAL A 258 2.30 -2.26 -0.75
CA VAL A 258 1.11 -1.78 -0.05
C VAL A 258 0.45 -3.00 0.58
N THR A 259 0.32 -3.01 1.91
CA THR A 259 -0.28 -4.11 2.65
C THR A 259 -1.42 -3.60 3.53
N VAL A 260 -2.41 -4.44 3.79
CA VAL A 260 -3.64 -4.02 4.47
C VAL A 260 -4.10 -5.04 5.52
N SER A 261 -4.72 -4.55 6.59
CA SER A 261 -5.42 -5.41 7.55
C SER A 261 -6.76 -5.93 7.01
N SER A 262 -7.35 -6.90 7.68
CA SER A 262 -8.62 -7.54 7.28
C SER A 262 -9.81 -6.58 7.20
N GLU A 263 -9.73 -5.41 7.84
CA GLU A 263 -10.74 -4.35 7.83
C GLU A 263 -10.76 -3.56 6.51
N VAL A 264 -9.72 -3.73 5.68
CA VAL A 264 -9.55 -3.04 4.40
C VAL A 264 -9.67 -4.03 3.26
N ARG A 265 -10.51 -3.73 2.27
CA ARG A 265 -10.65 -4.57 1.08
C ARG A 265 -9.80 -4.04 -0.06
N VAL A 266 -8.94 -4.89 -0.61
CA VAL A 266 -8.19 -4.60 -1.83
C VAL A 266 -9.12 -4.77 -3.04
N VAL A 267 -9.08 -3.81 -3.97
CA VAL A 267 -9.84 -3.79 -5.23
C VAL A 267 -8.92 -4.05 -6.42
N ALA A 268 -7.79 -3.34 -6.45
CA ALA A 268 -6.78 -3.46 -7.50
C ALA A 268 -5.42 -3.04 -6.96
N SER A 269 -4.35 -3.46 -7.62
CA SER A 269 -2.99 -3.00 -7.37
C SER A 269 -2.23 -2.80 -8.68
N HIS A 270 -1.36 -1.81 -8.72
CA HIS A 270 -0.61 -1.42 -9.92
C HIS A 270 0.82 -1.06 -9.55
N VAL A 271 1.76 -1.36 -10.45
CA VAL A 271 3.10 -0.76 -10.47
C VAL A 271 3.11 0.24 -11.61
N ILE A 272 3.52 1.46 -11.33
CA ILE A 272 3.49 2.56 -12.30
C ILE A 272 4.89 2.80 -12.84
N ASP A 273 5.02 2.83 -14.15
CA ASP A 273 6.30 3.07 -14.82
C ASP A 273 6.69 4.55 -14.75
N THR A 274 7.95 4.82 -14.33
CA THR A 274 8.51 6.17 -14.23
C THR A 274 10.03 6.09 -14.11
N ASP A 275 10.73 7.12 -14.56
CA ASP A 275 12.18 7.29 -14.38
C ASP A 275 12.55 8.25 -13.24
N ALA A 276 11.55 8.68 -12.45
CA ALA A 276 11.75 9.68 -11.40
C ALA A 276 12.42 9.16 -10.12
N SER A 277 12.72 7.86 -10.04
CA SER A 277 13.50 7.19 -9.00
C SER A 277 14.18 5.95 -9.59
N ASP A 278 15.03 5.27 -8.83
CA ASP A 278 15.50 3.92 -9.11
C ASP A 278 14.52 2.83 -8.65
N HIS A 279 13.40 3.22 -8.01
CA HIS A 279 12.25 2.37 -7.70
C HIS A 279 11.02 2.76 -8.51
N LEU A 280 10.13 1.80 -8.76
CA LEU A 280 8.80 2.02 -9.31
C LEU A 280 7.75 2.08 -8.18
N PRO A 281 6.83 3.07 -8.18
CA PRO A 281 5.81 3.15 -7.16
C PRO A 281 4.76 2.05 -7.29
N VAL A 282 4.31 1.53 -6.15
CA VAL A 282 3.19 0.59 -6.02
C VAL A 282 1.96 1.35 -5.57
N VAL A 283 0.83 1.14 -6.25
CA VAL A 283 -0.45 1.76 -5.94
C VAL A 283 -1.50 0.69 -5.68
N ALA A 284 -2.33 0.89 -4.67
CA ALA A 284 -3.49 0.04 -4.41
C ALA A 284 -4.78 0.84 -4.31
N ASP A 285 -5.82 0.33 -4.97
CA ASP A 285 -7.19 0.80 -4.82
C ASP A 285 -7.88 -0.03 -3.74
N LEU A 286 -8.34 0.65 -2.71
CA LEU A 286 -8.86 0.05 -1.49
C LEU A 286 -10.31 0.49 -1.24
N LEU A 287 -11.05 -0.30 -0.45
CA LEU A 287 -12.31 0.12 0.15
C LEU A 287 -12.19 -0.01 1.66
N VAL A 288 -12.47 1.08 2.36
CA VAL A 288 -12.46 1.16 3.82
C VAL A 288 -13.86 1.50 4.34
N ARG A 289 -14.22 0.97 5.51
CA ARG A 289 -15.51 1.27 6.13
C ARG A 289 -15.47 2.64 6.80
N ARG A 290 -16.56 3.40 6.68
CA ARG A 290 -16.80 4.55 7.55
C ARG A 290 -17.02 4.04 8.96
N GLY A 291 -16.42 4.74 9.95
CA GLY A 291 -16.80 4.52 11.34
C GLY A 291 -18.30 4.80 11.49
N ASN A 292 -19.01 4.00 12.31
CA ASN A 292 -20.35 4.37 12.71
C ASN A 292 -20.22 5.72 13.45
N VAL A 293 -20.67 6.80 12.84
CA VAL A 293 -21.02 8.01 13.59
C VAL A 293 -22.11 7.54 14.54
N LYS A 294 -21.75 7.28 15.82
CA LYS A 294 -22.79 7.16 16.86
C LYS A 294 -23.57 8.47 16.77
N GLY A 295 -24.79 8.37 16.24
CA GLY A 295 -25.72 9.48 16.33
C GLY A 295 -25.82 9.85 17.81
N ASP A 296 -25.53 11.10 18.10
CA ASP A 296 -25.88 11.70 19.38
C ASP A 296 -27.37 11.45 19.59
N SER A 297 -27.67 10.56 20.52
CA SER A 297 -29.02 10.29 21.01
C SER A 297 -29.22 11.08 22.33
#